data_40be8c0e7a15da1e100af44a55e8b44f
#
_entry.id   40be8c0e7a15da1e100af44a55e8b44f
#
_cell.length_a   1.000
_cell.length_b   1.000
_cell.length_c   1.000
_cell.angle_alpha   90.00
_cell.angle_beta   90.00
_cell.angle_gamma   90.00
#
_symmetry.space_group_name_H-M   'P 1'
#
loop_
_entity.id
_entity.type
_entity.pdbx_description
1 polymer ?
#
loop_
_entity_poly.entity_id
_entity_poly.type
_entity_poly.pdbx_seq_one_letter_code
_entity_poly.pdbx_strand_id
1 'polypeptide(L)'
;VVLTVVLALATADLHQQEVRQRFQLLVNERYSRLEERFEDQEQRLGSLRRFFVNSNTVSREEFDGFAQPLLMRARAYAWAPRIFRDQRQAFEQQVSLQRGAPFSIRELNDNGTLLPAGERDEYVPVLYSQTQSLIGSPLGFDLLAQPLRRSTVERAYRSGSIAVSQPMLLVGVEPAYAMGVLLVAPVTRPHTAQMTYNEPYGFVMAVISMRQLVADGLPKPARDNLVMQIVDTSDTQQRVLYESDNAVADSGLEAIRRLTLGDHVYALSLRPSQVFAQANHSAVTSILVMGCLLSLLLSALLYVLVSQRQRAVRLVQQRTGQLHQREYELRGAHGQLRSVLNAATQVAI
;
A
#
# COMPACT_ATOMS: atom_id res chain seq x y z
N VAL A 1 14.78 37.90 -14.18
CA VAL A 1 13.59 37.61 -13.34
C VAL A 1 12.57 36.77 -14.12
N VAL A 2 12.12 37.18 -15.33
CA VAL A 2 11.15 36.39 -16.10
C VAL A 2 11.67 34.99 -16.44
N LEU A 3 12.91 34.90 -16.91
CA LEU A 3 13.54 33.60 -17.24
C LEU A 3 13.66 32.66 -16.02
N THR A 4 13.99 33.19 -14.84
CA THR A 4 14.05 32.42 -13.61
C THR A 4 12.67 31.93 -13.17
N VAL A 5 11.62 32.71 -13.33
CA VAL A 5 10.25 32.30 -13.03
C VAL A 5 9.78 31.21 -14.00
N VAL A 6 10.03 31.36 -15.30
CA VAL A 6 9.68 30.32 -16.29
C VAL A 6 10.45 29.03 -16.02
N LEU A 7 11.74 29.11 -15.72
CA LEU A 7 12.55 27.95 -15.39
C LEU A 7 12.06 27.26 -14.11
N ALA A 8 11.68 28.03 -13.08
CA ALA A 8 11.15 27.50 -11.84
C ALA A 8 9.79 26.81 -12.05
N LEU A 9 8.91 27.37 -12.88
CA LEU A 9 7.63 26.74 -13.23
C LEU A 9 7.84 25.46 -14.03
N ALA A 10 8.73 25.48 -15.02
CA ALA A 10 9.06 24.28 -15.81
C ALA A 10 9.67 23.16 -14.96
N THR A 11 10.60 23.50 -14.04
CA THR A 11 11.17 22.51 -13.12
C THR A 11 10.15 21.99 -12.12
N ALA A 12 9.21 22.82 -11.65
CA ALA A 12 8.13 22.38 -10.77
C ALA A 12 7.18 21.39 -11.46
N ASP A 13 6.83 21.65 -12.73
CA ASP A 13 5.97 20.76 -13.52
C ASP A 13 6.66 19.42 -13.81
N LEU A 14 7.92 19.43 -14.24
CA LEU A 14 8.71 18.22 -14.44
C LEU A 14 8.82 17.39 -13.14
N HIS A 15 9.08 18.06 -12.02
CA HIS A 15 9.15 17.39 -10.73
C HIS A 15 7.80 16.77 -10.33
N GLN A 16 6.71 17.46 -10.56
CA GLN A 16 5.37 16.95 -10.28
C GLN A 16 5.03 15.73 -11.14
N GLN A 17 5.45 15.71 -12.40
CA GLN A 17 5.32 14.56 -13.29
C GLN A 17 6.17 13.38 -12.79
N GLU A 18 7.43 13.61 -12.37
CA GLU A 18 8.30 12.60 -11.81
C GLU A 18 7.70 11.97 -10.53
N VAL A 19 7.18 12.79 -9.61
CA VAL A 19 6.50 12.32 -8.39
C VAL A 19 5.29 11.45 -8.73
N ARG A 20 4.46 11.87 -9.71
CA ARG A 20 3.32 11.07 -10.16
C ARG A 20 3.74 9.73 -10.76
N GLN A 21 4.76 9.73 -11.62
CA GLN A 21 5.29 8.49 -12.21
C GLN A 21 5.83 7.55 -11.13
N ARG A 22 6.61 8.06 -10.18
CA ARG A 22 7.15 7.30 -9.07
C ARG A 22 6.03 6.71 -8.18
N PHE A 23 4.99 7.50 -7.91
CA PHE A 23 3.81 7.02 -7.21
C PHE A 23 3.12 5.88 -7.96
N GLN A 24 2.90 6.01 -9.28
CA GLN A 24 2.27 4.96 -10.10
C GLN A 24 3.11 3.67 -10.14
N LEU A 25 4.43 3.78 -10.22
CA LEU A 25 5.32 2.62 -10.16
C LEU A 25 5.18 1.87 -8.83
N LEU A 26 5.16 2.61 -7.71
CA LEU A 26 4.96 2.01 -6.39
C LEU A 26 3.56 1.39 -6.26
N VAL A 27 2.52 2.07 -6.74
CA VAL A 27 1.15 1.54 -6.76
C VAL A 27 1.10 0.21 -7.51
N ASN A 28 1.65 0.14 -8.72
CA ASN A 28 1.62 -1.07 -9.52
C ASN A 28 2.42 -2.21 -8.87
N GLU A 29 3.59 -1.91 -8.31
CA GLU A 29 4.38 -2.90 -7.59
C GLU A 29 3.64 -3.47 -6.37
N ARG A 30 2.98 -2.60 -5.58
CA ARG A 30 2.21 -3.04 -4.40
C ARG A 30 0.99 -3.84 -4.78
N TYR A 31 0.29 -3.37 -5.81
CA TYR A 31 -0.87 -4.07 -6.34
C TYR A 31 -0.50 -5.49 -6.79
N SER A 32 0.49 -5.64 -7.68
CA SER A 32 0.88 -6.96 -8.20
C SER A 32 1.35 -7.91 -7.11
N ARG A 33 2.08 -7.42 -6.10
CA ARG A 33 2.50 -8.25 -4.96
C ARG A 33 1.33 -8.71 -4.10
N LEU A 34 0.33 -7.86 -3.88
CA LEU A 34 -0.86 -8.24 -3.11
C LEU A 34 -1.75 -9.18 -3.91
N GLU A 35 -1.94 -8.93 -5.20
CA GLU A 35 -2.67 -9.81 -6.13
C GLU A 35 -2.08 -11.22 -6.12
N GLU A 36 -0.76 -11.35 -6.29
CA GLU A 36 -0.04 -12.64 -6.19
C GLU A 36 -0.30 -13.33 -4.84
N ARG A 37 -0.38 -12.57 -3.73
CA ARG A 37 -0.68 -13.14 -2.41
C ARG A 37 -2.10 -13.65 -2.28
N PHE A 38 -3.07 -12.95 -2.86
CA PHE A 38 -4.46 -13.37 -2.88
C PHE A 38 -4.61 -14.66 -3.70
N GLU A 39 -4.04 -14.71 -4.89
CA GLU A 39 -4.01 -15.90 -5.74
C GLU A 39 -3.32 -17.10 -5.07
N ASP A 40 -2.19 -16.88 -4.40
CA ASP A 40 -1.47 -17.94 -3.66
C ASP A 40 -2.36 -18.56 -2.56
N GLN A 41 -3.22 -17.78 -1.89
CA GLN A 41 -4.15 -18.33 -0.90
C GLN A 41 -5.21 -19.25 -1.53
N GLU A 42 -5.77 -18.84 -2.66
CA GLU A 42 -6.73 -19.68 -3.41
C GLU A 42 -6.08 -20.97 -3.91
N GLN A 43 -4.88 -20.87 -4.48
CA GLN A 43 -4.15 -22.03 -4.99
C GLN A 43 -3.80 -23.02 -3.90
N ARG A 44 -3.43 -22.56 -2.70
CA ARG A 44 -3.14 -23.41 -1.52
C ARG A 44 -4.39 -24.13 -1.04
N LEU A 45 -5.51 -23.38 -0.88
CA LEU A 45 -6.77 -23.99 -0.49
C LEU A 45 -7.25 -24.97 -1.58
N GLY A 46 -7.10 -24.63 -2.85
CA GLY A 46 -7.38 -25.49 -3.99
C GLY A 46 -6.52 -26.77 -3.98
N SER A 47 -5.27 -26.69 -3.53
CA SER A 47 -4.39 -27.86 -3.38
C SER A 47 -4.87 -28.78 -2.27
N LEU A 48 -5.25 -28.22 -1.12
CA LEU A 48 -5.85 -28.99 -0.03
C LEU A 48 -7.17 -29.64 -0.47
N ARG A 49 -8.02 -28.90 -1.22
CA ARG A 49 -9.25 -29.47 -1.81
C ARG A 49 -8.95 -30.66 -2.71
N ARG A 50 -7.99 -30.54 -3.64
CA ARG A 50 -7.59 -31.63 -4.56
C ARG A 50 -7.05 -32.85 -3.80
N PHE A 51 -6.32 -32.63 -2.71
CA PHE A 51 -5.86 -33.71 -1.86
C PHE A 51 -7.03 -34.54 -1.33
N PHE A 52 -8.08 -33.91 -0.80
CA PHE A 52 -9.27 -34.62 -0.32
C PHE A 52 -10.08 -35.27 -1.46
N VAL A 53 -10.24 -34.60 -2.61
CA VAL A 53 -10.97 -35.12 -3.78
C VAL A 53 -10.34 -36.41 -4.30
N ASN A 54 -9.01 -36.50 -4.30
CA ASN A 54 -8.27 -37.63 -4.84
C ASN A 54 -7.94 -38.72 -3.80
N SER A 55 -8.37 -38.55 -2.55
CA SER A 55 -8.17 -39.52 -1.46
C SER A 55 -9.48 -40.20 -1.11
N ASN A 56 -9.46 -41.51 -0.89
CA ASN A 56 -10.65 -42.23 -0.43
C ASN A 56 -10.98 -41.88 1.04
N THR A 57 -9.96 -41.88 1.87
CA THR A 57 -10.00 -41.46 3.29
C THR A 57 -8.75 -40.64 3.58
N VAL A 58 -8.87 -39.65 4.43
CA VAL A 58 -7.74 -38.83 4.90
C VAL A 58 -7.66 -39.00 6.40
N SER A 59 -6.56 -39.53 6.88
CA SER A 59 -6.26 -39.61 8.31
C SER A 59 -5.82 -38.24 8.84
N ARG A 60 -5.78 -38.12 10.17
CA ARG A 60 -5.29 -36.89 10.81
C ARG A 60 -3.82 -36.63 10.47
N GLU A 61 -2.99 -37.67 10.50
CA GLU A 61 -1.55 -37.58 10.23
C GLU A 61 -1.29 -37.15 8.79
N GLU A 62 -2.05 -37.68 7.83
CA GLU A 62 -1.97 -37.29 6.42
C GLU A 62 -2.41 -35.81 6.22
N PHE A 63 -3.50 -35.40 6.88
CA PHE A 63 -3.95 -34.02 6.86
C PHE A 63 -2.89 -33.08 7.45
N ASP A 64 -2.36 -33.42 8.64
CA ASP A 64 -1.35 -32.63 9.33
C ASP A 64 -0.08 -32.49 8.48
N GLY A 65 0.40 -33.58 7.88
CA GLY A 65 1.57 -33.60 6.99
C GLY A 65 1.37 -32.75 5.73
N PHE A 66 0.16 -32.76 5.15
CA PHE A 66 -0.16 -31.94 3.98
C PHE A 66 -0.41 -30.46 4.30
N ALA A 67 -1.11 -30.17 5.40
CA ALA A 67 -1.51 -28.81 5.77
C ALA A 67 -0.39 -28.01 6.43
N GLN A 68 0.55 -28.65 7.14
CA GLN A 68 1.64 -27.98 7.85
C GLN A 68 2.51 -27.09 6.93
N PRO A 69 2.97 -27.52 5.75
CA PRO A 69 3.73 -26.67 4.84
C PRO A 69 2.91 -25.48 4.32
N LEU A 70 1.58 -25.60 4.23
CA LEU A 70 0.71 -24.54 3.77
C LEU A 70 0.55 -23.42 4.80
N LEU A 71 0.74 -23.71 6.10
CA LEU A 71 0.58 -22.76 7.21
C LEU A 71 1.53 -21.56 7.17
N MET A 72 2.59 -21.59 6.38
CA MET A 72 3.55 -20.49 6.33
C MET A 72 2.90 -19.14 5.98
N ARG A 73 1.66 -19.12 5.42
CA ARG A 73 0.98 -17.94 4.91
C ARG A 73 -0.51 -17.84 5.27
N ALA A 74 -1.00 -18.74 6.11
CA ALA A 74 -2.35 -18.69 6.64
C ALA A 74 -2.32 -18.96 8.15
N ARG A 75 -3.34 -18.51 8.86
CA ARG A 75 -3.46 -18.76 10.31
C ARG A 75 -3.85 -20.17 10.62
N ALA A 76 -4.70 -20.76 9.81
CA ALA A 76 -5.14 -22.13 9.96
C ALA A 76 -5.62 -22.70 8.63
N TYR A 77 -5.45 -24.01 8.48
CA TYR A 77 -6.18 -24.83 7.53
C TYR A 77 -7.00 -25.85 8.31
N ALA A 78 -8.20 -26.16 7.82
CA ALA A 78 -9.06 -27.10 8.47
C ALA A 78 -9.87 -27.93 7.47
N TRP A 79 -10.33 -29.07 7.96
CA TRP A 79 -11.29 -29.96 7.31
C TRP A 79 -12.53 -30.12 8.17
N ALA A 80 -13.73 -29.99 7.58
CA ALA A 80 -15.00 -30.19 8.23
C ALA A 80 -15.91 -31.09 7.35
N PRO A 81 -16.22 -32.31 7.77
CA PRO A 81 -17.18 -33.17 7.09
C PRO A 81 -18.61 -32.62 7.22
N ARG A 82 -19.47 -32.94 6.28
CA ARG A 82 -20.91 -32.70 6.38
C ARG A 82 -21.59 -33.88 7.05
N ILE A 83 -22.25 -33.65 8.16
CA ILE A 83 -22.84 -34.67 9.01
C ILE A 83 -24.35 -34.38 9.13
N PHE A 84 -25.19 -35.35 8.81
CA PHE A 84 -26.62 -35.22 9.01
C PHE A 84 -27.05 -35.57 10.43
N ARG A 85 -28.23 -35.12 10.86
CA ARG A 85 -28.78 -35.30 12.22
C ARG A 85 -28.72 -36.76 12.69
N ASP A 86 -29.15 -37.68 11.85
CA ASP A 86 -29.17 -39.12 12.12
C ASP A 86 -27.77 -39.74 12.27
N GLN A 87 -26.77 -39.13 11.72
CA GLN A 87 -25.37 -39.58 11.75
C GLN A 87 -24.57 -39.02 12.94
N ARG A 88 -25.09 -37.94 13.58
CA ARG A 88 -24.36 -37.20 14.62
C ARG A 88 -23.80 -38.07 15.72
N GLN A 89 -24.66 -38.90 16.35
CA GLN A 89 -24.26 -39.72 17.51
C GLN A 89 -23.17 -40.73 17.11
N ALA A 90 -23.35 -41.42 16.00
CA ALA A 90 -22.36 -42.37 15.50
C ALA A 90 -21.03 -41.70 15.16
N PHE A 91 -21.10 -40.51 14.53
CA PHE A 91 -19.91 -39.73 14.20
C PHE A 91 -19.14 -39.28 15.48
N GLU A 92 -19.82 -38.72 16.47
CA GLU A 92 -19.21 -38.29 17.75
C GLU A 92 -18.54 -39.45 18.46
N GLN A 93 -19.20 -40.61 18.50
CA GLN A 93 -18.65 -41.83 19.08
C GLN A 93 -17.42 -42.36 18.34
N GLN A 94 -17.49 -42.43 17.01
CA GLN A 94 -16.37 -42.87 16.16
C GLN A 94 -15.14 -41.96 16.33
N VAL A 95 -15.32 -40.65 16.28
CA VAL A 95 -14.24 -39.68 16.46
C VAL A 95 -13.65 -39.77 17.86
N SER A 96 -14.49 -39.94 18.90
CA SER A 96 -14.01 -40.13 20.30
C SER A 96 -13.13 -41.37 20.43
N LEU A 97 -13.52 -42.48 19.82
CA LEU A 97 -12.73 -43.71 19.81
C LEU A 97 -11.39 -43.55 19.08
N GLN A 98 -11.41 -42.95 17.89
CA GLN A 98 -10.19 -42.69 17.11
C GLN A 98 -9.20 -41.76 17.81
N ARG A 99 -9.70 -40.82 18.59
CA ARG A 99 -8.86 -39.85 19.32
C ARG A 99 -8.41 -40.31 20.69
N GLY A 100 -9.05 -41.34 21.24
CA GLY A 100 -8.86 -41.74 22.65
C GLY A 100 -9.30 -40.67 23.66
N ALA A 101 -10.18 -39.72 23.24
CA ALA A 101 -10.66 -38.61 24.06
C ALA A 101 -12.08 -38.22 23.63
N PRO A 102 -12.93 -37.74 24.56
CA PRO A 102 -14.30 -37.29 24.23
C PRO A 102 -14.31 -36.24 23.13
N PHE A 103 -15.20 -36.44 22.16
CA PHE A 103 -15.46 -35.51 21.10
C PHE A 103 -16.96 -35.24 20.99
N SER A 104 -17.34 -33.99 20.82
CA SER A 104 -18.72 -33.59 20.53
C SER A 104 -18.73 -32.44 19.55
N ILE A 105 -19.80 -32.33 18.74
CA ILE A 105 -20.07 -31.16 17.93
C ILE A 105 -20.48 -30.01 18.86
N ARG A 106 -19.87 -28.84 18.68
CA ARG A 106 -19.95 -27.70 19.59
C ARG A 106 -20.28 -26.42 18.87
N GLU A 107 -20.88 -25.49 19.58
CA GLU A 107 -21.16 -24.12 19.11
C GLU A 107 -20.71 -23.09 20.14
N LEU A 108 -20.49 -21.86 19.71
CA LEU A 108 -20.20 -20.74 20.61
C LEU A 108 -21.52 -20.13 21.10
N ASN A 109 -21.63 -19.96 22.40
CA ASN A 109 -22.68 -19.11 22.96
C ASN A 109 -22.33 -17.62 22.82
N ASP A 110 -23.23 -16.73 23.26
CA ASP A 110 -23.05 -15.27 23.19
C ASP A 110 -21.82 -14.76 23.97
N ASN A 111 -21.35 -15.54 24.96
CA ASN A 111 -20.16 -15.23 25.76
C ASN A 111 -18.85 -15.79 25.14
N GLY A 112 -18.90 -16.39 23.96
CA GLY A 112 -17.76 -16.99 23.30
C GLY A 112 -17.29 -18.33 23.91
N THR A 113 -18.10 -18.98 24.75
CA THR A 113 -17.83 -20.28 25.34
C THR A 113 -18.35 -21.40 24.43
N LEU A 114 -17.54 -22.45 24.22
CA LEU A 114 -17.94 -23.62 23.45
C LEU A 114 -18.86 -24.52 24.30
N LEU A 115 -20.09 -24.73 23.81
CA LEU A 115 -21.09 -25.63 24.36
C LEU A 115 -21.42 -26.74 23.34
N PRO A 116 -22.01 -27.88 23.76
CA PRO A 116 -22.57 -28.84 22.82
C PRO A 116 -23.56 -28.16 21.85
N ALA A 117 -23.44 -28.44 20.57
CA ALA A 117 -24.31 -27.85 19.56
C ALA A 117 -25.76 -28.27 19.73
N GLY A 118 -26.68 -27.33 19.53
CA GLY A 118 -28.10 -27.58 19.46
C GLY A 118 -28.48 -28.52 18.30
N GLU A 119 -29.75 -28.95 18.27
CA GLU A 119 -30.22 -29.83 17.21
C GLU A 119 -30.47 -29.09 15.90
N ARG A 120 -29.96 -29.68 14.79
CA ARG A 120 -30.07 -29.18 13.40
C ARG A 120 -30.20 -30.37 12.45
N ASP A 121 -30.67 -30.12 11.23
CA ASP A 121 -30.77 -31.16 10.21
C ASP A 121 -29.41 -31.60 9.71
N GLU A 122 -28.44 -30.66 9.70
CA GLU A 122 -27.06 -30.92 9.31
C GLU A 122 -26.04 -30.08 10.11
N TYR A 123 -24.82 -30.57 10.17
CA TYR A 123 -23.67 -29.98 10.87
C TYR A 123 -22.46 -30.01 9.95
N VAL A 124 -21.58 -29.02 10.12
CA VAL A 124 -20.26 -28.98 9.45
C VAL A 124 -19.19 -28.73 10.52
N PRO A 125 -18.89 -29.77 11.34
CA PRO A 125 -17.95 -29.64 12.45
C PRO A 125 -16.50 -29.69 11.99
N VAL A 126 -15.64 -28.87 12.54
CA VAL A 126 -14.19 -28.94 12.31
C VAL A 126 -13.66 -30.26 12.89
N LEU A 127 -13.20 -31.17 12.02
CA LEU A 127 -12.64 -32.47 12.39
C LEU A 127 -11.12 -32.42 12.49
N TYR A 128 -10.45 -31.79 11.53
CA TYR A 128 -9.00 -31.60 11.52
C TYR A 128 -8.69 -30.11 11.43
N SER A 129 -7.64 -29.68 12.11
CA SER A 129 -7.16 -28.29 12.02
C SER A 129 -5.67 -28.24 12.31
N GLN A 130 -4.94 -27.61 11.39
CA GLN A 130 -3.59 -27.12 11.59
C GLN A 130 -3.63 -25.60 11.76
N THR A 131 -3.03 -25.10 12.84
CA THR A 131 -3.09 -23.68 13.19
C THR A 131 -1.76 -23.20 13.76
N GLN A 132 -1.42 -21.95 13.47
CA GLN A 132 -0.31 -21.24 14.12
C GLN A 132 -0.66 -20.76 15.54
N SER A 133 -1.94 -20.76 15.91
CA SER A 133 -2.40 -20.31 17.22
C SER A 133 -2.23 -21.41 18.27
N LEU A 134 -1.65 -21.05 19.41
CA LEU A 134 -1.56 -21.92 20.59
C LEU A 134 -2.83 -21.87 21.45
N ILE A 135 -3.77 -20.96 21.17
CA ILE A 135 -4.95 -20.70 22.00
C ILE A 135 -6.19 -21.29 21.32
N GLY A 136 -6.77 -22.30 21.95
CA GLY A 136 -8.07 -22.86 21.61
C GLY A 136 -8.05 -23.76 20.36
N SER A 137 -8.44 -25.01 20.55
CA SER A 137 -8.67 -25.93 19.42
C SER A 137 -10.05 -25.69 18.82
N PRO A 138 -10.19 -25.42 17.52
CA PRO A 138 -11.47 -25.28 16.85
C PRO A 138 -12.19 -26.62 16.65
N LEU A 139 -11.62 -27.74 17.12
CA LEU A 139 -12.13 -29.07 16.91
C LEU A 139 -13.57 -29.22 17.46
N GLY A 140 -14.45 -29.79 16.65
CA GLY A 140 -15.86 -29.94 16.95
C GLY A 140 -16.71 -28.69 16.72
N PHE A 141 -16.10 -27.54 16.43
CA PHE A 141 -16.85 -26.32 16.19
C PHE A 141 -17.69 -26.44 14.91
N ASP A 142 -19.01 -26.28 15.04
CA ASP A 142 -19.93 -26.34 13.92
C ASP A 142 -19.99 -24.99 13.19
N LEU A 143 -19.57 -24.97 11.91
CA LEU A 143 -19.61 -23.77 11.09
C LEU A 143 -21.03 -23.26 10.82
N LEU A 144 -22.02 -24.14 10.82
CA LEU A 144 -23.44 -23.80 10.63
C LEU A 144 -24.06 -23.11 11.85
N ALA A 145 -23.37 -23.12 13.00
CA ALA A 145 -23.87 -22.49 14.21
C ALA A 145 -23.84 -20.95 14.14
N GLN A 146 -22.92 -20.37 13.37
CA GLN A 146 -22.79 -18.91 13.27
C GLN A 146 -23.25 -18.38 11.90
N PRO A 147 -24.09 -17.34 11.85
CA PRO A 147 -24.69 -16.84 10.60
C PRO A 147 -23.66 -16.49 9.51
N LEU A 148 -22.56 -15.82 9.87
CA LEU A 148 -21.50 -15.43 8.91
C LEU A 148 -20.79 -16.64 8.28
N ARG A 149 -20.48 -17.65 9.10
CA ARG A 149 -19.82 -18.87 8.62
C ARG A 149 -20.81 -19.74 7.83
N ARG A 150 -22.04 -19.89 8.33
CA ARG A 150 -23.13 -20.59 7.62
C ARG A 150 -23.33 -20.03 6.23
N SER A 151 -23.51 -18.72 6.08
CA SER A 151 -23.72 -18.09 4.76
C SER A 151 -22.55 -18.35 3.81
N THR A 152 -21.33 -18.41 4.31
CA THR A 152 -20.14 -18.74 3.51
C THR A 152 -20.14 -20.19 3.06
N VAL A 153 -20.43 -21.14 3.96
CA VAL A 153 -20.57 -22.57 3.62
C VAL A 153 -21.66 -22.76 2.58
N GLU A 154 -22.82 -22.13 2.73
CA GLU A 154 -23.93 -22.21 1.79
C GLU A 154 -23.59 -21.62 0.42
N ARG A 155 -22.84 -20.51 0.34
CA ARG A 155 -22.36 -19.98 -0.94
C ARG A 155 -21.37 -20.91 -1.61
N ALA A 156 -20.38 -21.44 -0.84
CA ALA A 156 -19.45 -22.44 -1.35
C ALA A 156 -20.18 -23.70 -1.87
N TYR A 157 -21.19 -24.18 -1.13
CA TYR A 157 -22.02 -25.30 -1.52
C TYR A 157 -22.74 -25.04 -2.86
N ARG A 158 -23.44 -23.90 -2.96
CA ARG A 158 -24.23 -23.57 -4.17
C ARG A 158 -23.38 -23.28 -5.40
N SER A 159 -22.24 -22.62 -5.23
CA SER A 159 -21.36 -22.25 -6.35
C SER A 159 -20.43 -23.38 -6.79
N GLY A 160 -20.16 -24.36 -5.91
CA GLY A 160 -19.13 -25.38 -6.15
C GLY A 160 -17.70 -24.82 -6.13
N SER A 161 -17.53 -23.54 -5.77
CA SER A 161 -16.29 -22.77 -5.82
C SER A 161 -15.87 -22.30 -4.44
N ILE A 162 -14.72 -21.64 -4.34
CA ILE A 162 -14.26 -21.01 -3.10
C ILE A 162 -15.18 -19.83 -2.78
N ALA A 163 -15.76 -19.83 -1.57
CA ALA A 163 -16.48 -18.70 -1.01
C ALA A 163 -15.66 -18.09 0.14
N VAL A 164 -15.75 -16.77 0.27
CA VAL A 164 -15.04 -16.00 1.31
C VAL A 164 -16.05 -15.39 2.27
N SER A 165 -15.76 -15.43 3.57
CA SER A 165 -16.63 -14.79 4.56
C SER A 165 -16.49 -13.27 4.52
N GLN A 166 -17.52 -12.59 5.02
CA GLN A 166 -17.36 -11.20 5.44
C GLN A 166 -16.22 -11.08 6.47
N PRO A 167 -15.57 -9.91 6.57
CA PRO A 167 -14.57 -9.63 7.59
C PRO A 167 -15.07 -9.98 8.99
N MET A 168 -14.25 -10.75 9.73
CA MET A 168 -14.58 -11.17 11.09
C MET A 168 -13.38 -11.06 12.00
N LEU A 169 -13.62 -10.98 13.30
CA LEU A 169 -12.60 -11.07 14.31
C LEU A 169 -12.16 -12.54 14.49
N LEU A 170 -10.88 -12.79 14.33
CA LEU A 170 -10.25 -14.10 14.53
C LEU A 170 -10.00 -14.30 16.01
N VAL A 171 -10.41 -15.44 16.53
CA VAL A 171 -10.22 -15.81 17.94
C VAL A 171 -8.80 -16.36 18.17
N GLY A 172 -8.21 -16.05 19.32
CA GLY A 172 -6.88 -16.56 19.68
C GLY A 172 -5.71 -15.92 18.93
N VAL A 173 -5.90 -14.70 18.44
CA VAL A 173 -4.91 -13.92 17.69
C VAL A 173 -4.69 -12.59 18.41
N GLU A 174 -3.47 -12.05 18.34
CA GLU A 174 -3.22 -10.71 18.85
C GLU A 174 -4.18 -9.69 18.20
N PRO A 175 -4.68 -8.68 18.95
CA PRO A 175 -5.66 -7.72 18.44
C PRO A 175 -5.24 -7.05 17.11
N ALA A 176 -3.95 -6.78 16.93
CA ALA A 176 -3.42 -6.19 15.70
C ALA A 176 -3.62 -7.07 14.45
N TYR A 177 -3.72 -8.40 14.61
CA TYR A 177 -3.88 -9.36 13.53
C TYR A 177 -5.27 -10.03 13.53
N ALA A 178 -6.17 -9.55 14.39
CA ALA A 178 -7.46 -10.19 14.63
C ALA A 178 -8.44 -10.06 13.46
N MET A 179 -8.31 -9.03 12.61
CA MET A 179 -9.19 -8.89 11.44
C MET A 179 -8.77 -9.85 10.33
N GLY A 180 -9.72 -10.67 9.87
CA GLY A 180 -9.45 -11.64 8.80
C GLY A 180 -10.71 -12.17 8.15
N VAL A 181 -10.50 -13.14 7.26
CA VAL A 181 -11.55 -13.81 6.48
C VAL A 181 -11.37 -15.32 6.54
N LEU A 182 -12.48 -16.04 6.38
CA LEU A 182 -12.55 -17.48 6.23
C LEU A 182 -12.81 -17.81 4.75
N LEU A 183 -11.92 -18.58 4.13
CA LEU A 183 -12.12 -19.17 2.82
C LEU A 183 -12.67 -20.58 3.02
N VAL A 184 -13.70 -20.95 2.26
CA VAL A 184 -14.34 -22.26 2.31
C VAL A 184 -14.44 -22.83 0.89
N ALA A 185 -13.97 -24.04 0.68
CA ALA A 185 -14.09 -24.75 -0.59
C ALA A 185 -14.79 -26.09 -0.39
N PRO A 186 -15.84 -26.41 -1.18
CA PRO A 186 -16.56 -27.68 -1.06
C PRO A 186 -15.72 -28.81 -1.64
N VAL A 187 -15.78 -29.97 -0.99
CA VAL A 187 -15.13 -31.19 -1.45
C VAL A 187 -16.18 -32.20 -1.88
N THR A 188 -16.19 -32.49 -3.17
CA THR A 188 -17.10 -33.47 -3.80
C THR A 188 -16.30 -34.73 -4.17
N ARG A 189 -16.92 -35.90 -4.08
CA ARG A 189 -16.29 -37.12 -4.61
C ARG A 189 -16.37 -37.13 -6.15
N PRO A 190 -15.35 -37.69 -6.82
CA PRO A 190 -15.44 -37.91 -8.26
C PRO A 190 -16.68 -38.77 -8.58
N HIS A 191 -17.35 -38.47 -9.68
CA HIS A 191 -18.54 -39.20 -10.11
C HIS A 191 -18.27 -40.72 -10.23
N THR A 192 -18.94 -41.50 -9.43
CA THR A 192 -19.26 -42.89 -9.80
C THR A 192 -20.57 -42.88 -10.56
N ALA A 193 -20.70 -43.71 -11.60
CA ALA A 193 -21.80 -43.70 -12.57
C ALA A 193 -23.25 -43.83 -11.98
N GLN A 194 -23.39 -43.86 -10.68
CA GLN A 194 -24.65 -44.02 -9.95
C GLN A 194 -25.11 -42.79 -9.13
N MET A 195 -24.32 -41.70 -9.05
CA MET A 195 -24.72 -40.51 -8.30
C MET A 195 -25.09 -39.35 -9.21
N THR A 196 -26.37 -38.97 -9.19
CA THR A 196 -26.96 -37.91 -10.03
C THR A 196 -26.65 -36.49 -9.50
N TYR A 197 -26.13 -36.32 -8.28
CA TYR A 197 -25.87 -35.06 -7.66
C TYR A 197 -24.44 -34.99 -7.08
N ASN A 198 -23.73 -33.90 -7.42
CA ASN A 198 -22.38 -33.61 -7.00
C ASN A 198 -22.37 -32.93 -5.59
N GLU A 199 -23.07 -33.56 -4.63
CA GLU A 199 -23.14 -33.00 -3.28
C GLU A 199 -21.77 -33.09 -2.58
N PRO A 200 -21.29 -32.00 -1.95
CA PRO A 200 -20.07 -32.07 -1.16
C PRO A 200 -20.30 -32.90 0.10
N TYR A 201 -19.33 -33.78 0.38
CA TYR A 201 -19.30 -34.56 1.63
C TYR A 201 -18.59 -33.84 2.78
N GLY A 202 -18.03 -32.65 2.50
CA GLY A 202 -17.39 -31.78 3.47
C GLY A 202 -16.75 -30.56 2.82
N PHE A 203 -16.02 -29.82 3.63
CA PHE A 203 -15.41 -28.56 3.23
C PHE A 203 -13.98 -28.45 3.77
N VAL A 204 -13.06 -27.98 2.93
CA VAL A 204 -11.75 -27.51 3.37
C VAL A 204 -11.80 -26.00 3.53
N MET A 205 -11.04 -25.49 4.47
CA MET A 205 -11.05 -24.06 4.76
C MET A 205 -9.67 -23.52 5.11
N ALA A 206 -9.49 -22.23 4.89
CA ALA A 206 -8.33 -21.46 5.32
C ALA A 206 -8.77 -20.22 6.09
N VAL A 207 -8.07 -19.91 7.18
CA VAL A 207 -8.26 -18.68 7.95
C VAL A 207 -7.11 -17.75 7.64
N ILE A 208 -7.39 -16.55 7.16
CA ILE A 208 -6.40 -15.58 6.71
C ILE A 208 -6.54 -14.30 7.53
N SER A 209 -5.46 -13.88 8.19
CA SER A 209 -5.35 -12.53 8.75
C SER A 209 -4.90 -11.56 7.67
N MET A 210 -5.67 -10.52 7.40
CA MET A 210 -5.36 -9.57 6.35
C MET A 210 -4.08 -8.78 6.64
N ARG A 211 -3.86 -8.38 7.89
CA ARG A 211 -2.62 -7.70 8.30
C ARG A 211 -1.38 -8.58 8.11
N GLN A 212 -1.48 -9.88 8.40
CA GLN A 212 -0.36 -10.80 8.16
C GLN A 212 -0.10 -10.96 6.67
N LEU A 213 -1.14 -11.14 5.86
CA LEU A 213 -1.02 -11.29 4.41
C LEU A 213 -0.32 -10.08 3.77
N VAL A 214 -0.71 -8.86 4.18
CA VAL A 214 -0.05 -7.62 3.74
C VAL A 214 1.40 -7.56 4.25
N ALA A 215 1.65 -7.96 5.50
CA ALA A 215 3.00 -7.93 6.09
C ALA A 215 3.96 -8.89 5.38
N ASP A 216 3.48 -10.07 5.00
CA ASP A 216 4.26 -11.10 4.29
C ASP A 216 4.50 -10.74 2.82
N GLY A 217 3.57 -10.02 2.21
CA GLY A 217 3.69 -9.53 0.82
C GLY A 217 4.56 -8.28 0.69
N LEU A 218 4.56 -7.42 1.71
CA LEU A 218 5.21 -6.12 1.67
C LEU A 218 6.11 -5.91 2.90
N PRO A 219 7.45 -6.02 2.75
CA PRO A 219 8.39 -5.77 3.84
C PRO A 219 8.27 -4.33 4.37
N LYS A 220 8.64 -4.11 5.63
CA LYS A 220 8.40 -2.87 6.36
C LYS A 220 8.80 -1.58 5.63
N PRO A 221 10.01 -1.43 5.03
CA PRO A 221 10.36 -0.20 4.30
C PRO A 221 9.45 0.08 3.11
N ALA A 222 8.94 -0.97 2.49
CA ALA A 222 8.03 -0.86 1.37
C ALA A 222 6.62 -0.40 1.79
N ARG A 223 6.17 -0.77 3.00
CA ARG A 223 4.87 -0.33 3.53
C ARG A 223 4.85 1.14 3.94
N ASP A 224 6.00 1.68 4.36
CA ASP A 224 6.08 3.03 4.93
C ASP A 224 5.90 4.14 3.88
N ASN A 225 6.12 3.86 2.59
CA ASN A 225 6.00 4.84 1.51
C ASN A 225 4.56 5.14 1.08
N LEU A 226 3.64 4.19 1.27
CA LEU A 226 2.25 4.35 0.90
C LEU A 226 1.33 4.01 2.08
N VAL A 227 0.25 4.75 2.19
CA VAL A 227 -0.89 4.39 3.04
C VAL A 227 -1.81 3.50 2.23
N MET A 228 -2.17 2.35 2.78
CA MET A 228 -3.01 1.36 2.12
C MET A 228 -4.27 1.11 2.94
N GLN A 229 -5.38 0.99 2.27
CA GLN A 229 -6.65 0.56 2.85
C GLN A 229 -7.27 -0.51 1.95
N ILE A 230 -7.72 -1.62 2.54
CA ILE A 230 -8.43 -2.70 1.86
C ILE A 230 -9.84 -2.74 2.41
N VAL A 231 -10.82 -2.57 1.53
CA VAL A 231 -12.24 -2.52 1.86
C VAL A 231 -12.97 -3.59 1.07
N ASP A 232 -13.81 -4.37 1.76
CA ASP A 232 -14.72 -5.31 1.09
C ASP A 232 -15.85 -4.52 0.43
N THR A 233 -15.97 -4.70 -0.89
CA THR A 233 -17.01 -4.03 -1.72
C THR A 233 -18.06 -5.01 -2.23
N SER A 234 -18.01 -6.27 -1.80
CA SER A 234 -18.95 -7.32 -2.23
C SER A 234 -20.33 -7.17 -1.59
N ASP A 235 -20.42 -6.41 -0.48
CA ASP A 235 -21.66 -6.13 0.24
C ASP A 235 -21.89 -4.61 0.29
N THR A 236 -23.16 -4.21 0.51
CA THR A 236 -23.57 -2.81 0.69
C THR A 236 -22.92 -2.15 1.92
N GLN A 237 -22.58 -2.94 2.95
CA GLN A 237 -21.80 -2.49 4.09
C GLN A 237 -20.30 -2.59 3.79
N GLN A 238 -19.71 -1.56 3.20
CA GLN A 238 -18.28 -1.47 2.97
C GLN A 238 -17.51 -1.64 4.28
N ARG A 239 -16.87 -2.81 4.46
CA ARG A 239 -16.12 -3.13 5.68
C ARG A 239 -14.63 -3.06 5.44
N VAL A 240 -13.92 -2.33 6.30
CA VAL A 240 -12.47 -2.23 6.26
C VAL A 240 -11.85 -3.51 6.81
N LEU A 241 -11.02 -4.19 6.00
CA LEU A 241 -10.23 -5.35 6.42
C LEU A 241 -8.84 -4.98 6.89
N TYR A 242 -8.27 -3.97 6.27
CA TYR A 242 -6.92 -3.53 6.55
C TYR A 242 -6.80 -2.03 6.36
N GLU A 243 -6.07 -1.40 7.26
CA GLU A 243 -5.66 -0.02 7.17
C GLU A 243 -4.22 0.11 7.68
N SER A 244 -3.40 0.87 6.97
CA SER A 244 -2.03 1.17 7.40
C SER A 244 -2.03 2.12 8.58
N ASP A 245 -1.06 1.99 9.46
CA ASP A 245 -0.88 2.87 10.62
C ASP A 245 -0.22 4.22 10.24
N ASN A 246 0.20 4.41 8.99
CA ASN A 246 0.92 5.59 8.52
C ASN A 246 -0.02 6.76 8.23
N ALA A 247 0.46 7.98 8.48
CA ALA A 247 -0.29 9.18 8.15
C ALA A 247 -0.27 9.48 6.64
N VAL A 248 -1.43 9.85 6.10
CA VAL A 248 -1.59 10.26 4.69
C VAL A 248 -0.92 11.62 4.48
N ALA A 249 -0.23 11.78 3.34
CA ALA A 249 0.30 13.07 2.90
C ALA A 249 -0.78 13.86 2.13
N ASP A 250 -0.80 15.16 2.32
CA ASP A 250 -1.66 16.08 1.54
C ASP A 250 -1.04 16.31 0.15
N SER A 251 -1.22 15.34 -0.74
CA SER A 251 -0.64 15.36 -2.10
C SER A 251 -1.69 15.33 -3.21
N GLY A 252 -2.96 15.07 -2.88
CA GLY A 252 -4.04 14.87 -3.85
C GLY A 252 -3.87 13.63 -4.74
N LEU A 253 -2.85 12.79 -4.49
CA LEU A 253 -2.63 11.55 -5.24
C LEU A 253 -3.35 10.41 -4.56
N GLU A 254 -4.17 9.70 -5.32
CA GLU A 254 -4.85 8.48 -4.89
C GLU A 254 -4.93 7.50 -6.06
N ALA A 255 -4.81 6.22 -5.76
CA ALA A 255 -5.03 5.14 -6.71
C ALA A 255 -5.90 4.07 -6.07
N ILE A 256 -6.93 3.66 -6.80
CA ILE A 256 -7.82 2.57 -6.38
C ILE A 256 -7.63 1.41 -7.37
N ARG A 257 -7.44 0.21 -6.82
CA ARG A 257 -7.32 -1.04 -7.57
C ARG A 257 -8.30 -2.07 -7.01
N ARG A 258 -8.70 -3.03 -7.82
CA ARG A 258 -9.57 -4.13 -7.39
C ARG A 258 -8.74 -5.39 -7.20
N LEU A 259 -8.93 -6.04 -6.05
CA LEU A 259 -8.39 -7.37 -5.74
C LEU A 259 -9.56 -8.34 -5.62
N THR A 260 -9.40 -9.56 -6.11
CA THR A 260 -10.40 -10.62 -5.98
C THR A 260 -9.87 -11.73 -5.10
N LEU A 261 -10.72 -12.32 -4.28
CA LEU A 261 -10.43 -13.51 -3.48
C LEU A 261 -11.72 -14.33 -3.40
N GLY A 262 -11.75 -15.50 -4.01
CA GLY A 262 -12.95 -16.32 -4.13
C GLY A 262 -14.09 -15.57 -4.81
N ASP A 263 -15.20 -15.47 -4.11
CA ASP A 263 -16.42 -14.77 -4.55
C ASP A 263 -16.48 -13.29 -4.10
N HIS A 264 -15.41 -12.76 -3.45
CA HIS A 264 -15.35 -11.40 -2.95
C HIS A 264 -14.44 -10.49 -3.77
N VAL A 265 -14.84 -9.21 -3.89
CA VAL A 265 -14.08 -8.14 -4.54
C VAL A 265 -13.72 -7.08 -3.50
N TYR A 266 -12.45 -6.74 -3.43
CA TYR A 266 -11.92 -5.75 -2.51
C TYR A 266 -11.42 -4.53 -3.26
N ALA A 267 -11.70 -3.34 -2.73
CA ALA A 267 -11.07 -2.11 -3.17
C ALA A 267 -9.78 -1.89 -2.36
N LEU A 268 -8.65 -1.84 -3.06
CA LEU A 268 -7.36 -1.43 -2.53
C LEU A 268 -7.17 0.05 -2.85
N SER A 269 -7.26 0.92 -1.85
CA SER A 269 -6.92 2.33 -1.94
C SER A 269 -5.47 2.55 -1.49
N LEU A 270 -4.72 3.30 -2.29
CA LEU A 270 -3.31 3.60 -2.11
C LEU A 270 -3.11 5.12 -2.19
N ARG A 271 -2.51 5.71 -1.14
CA ARG A 271 -2.19 7.14 -1.04
C ARG A 271 -0.75 7.32 -0.61
N PRO A 272 -0.07 8.41 -0.99
CA PRO A 272 1.27 8.71 -0.50
C PRO A 272 1.28 8.87 1.03
N SER A 273 2.28 8.31 1.69
CA SER A 273 2.56 8.58 3.09
C SER A 273 3.36 9.87 3.27
N GLN A 274 3.45 10.37 4.50
CA GLN A 274 4.33 11.50 4.82
C GLN A 274 5.81 11.22 4.51
N VAL A 275 6.25 9.95 4.64
CA VAL A 275 7.62 9.52 4.30
C VAL A 275 7.88 9.72 2.80
N PHE A 276 6.93 9.31 1.95
CA PHE A 276 7.01 9.53 0.50
C PHE A 276 7.05 11.02 0.16
N ALA A 277 6.20 11.84 0.77
CA ALA A 277 6.14 13.27 0.54
C ALA A 277 7.43 13.99 0.97
N GLN A 278 7.97 13.65 2.13
CA GLN A 278 9.24 14.23 2.62
C GLN A 278 10.42 13.87 1.72
N ALA A 279 10.50 12.62 1.25
CA ALA A 279 11.56 12.18 0.33
C ALA A 279 11.54 12.96 -1.00
N ASN A 280 10.39 13.47 -1.42
CA ASN A 280 10.23 14.20 -2.67
C ASN A 280 10.19 15.74 -2.49
N HIS A 281 10.00 16.27 -1.28
CA HIS A 281 9.95 17.73 -1.02
C HIS A 281 11.32 18.40 -1.05
N SER A 282 12.38 17.71 -0.67
CA SER A 282 13.71 18.30 -0.48
C SER A 282 14.37 18.84 -1.74
N ALA A 283 14.05 18.28 -2.92
CA ALA A 283 14.68 18.66 -4.18
C ALA A 283 14.17 20.01 -4.71
N VAL A 284 12.87 20.29 -4.64
CA VAL A 284 12.26 21.53 -5.19
C VAL A 284 12.65 22.76 -4.38
N THR A 285 12.59 22.67 -3.05
CA THR A 285 12.99 23.77 -2.15
C THR A 285 14.46 24.10 -2.32
N SER A 286 15.34 23.12 -2.45
CA SER A 286 16.77 23.33 -2.66
C SER A 286 17.09 24.03 -3.98
N ILE A 287 16.40 23.64 -5.06
CA ILE A 287 16.55 24.25 -6.40
C ILE A 287 16.05 25.70 -6.38
N LEU A 288 14.91 25.99 -5.76
CA LEU A 288 14.37 27.34 -5.66
C LEU A 288 15.29 28.26 -4.83
N VAL A 289 15.77 27.79 -3.67
CA VAL A 289 16.69 28.56 -2.84
C VAL A 289 18.01 28.84 -3.58
N MET A 290 18.57 27.83 -4.25
CA MET A 290 19.81 27.98 -5.03
C MET A 290 19.60 28.92 -6.22
N GLY A 291 18.49 28.82 -6.95
CA GLY A 291 18.13 29.69 -8.06
C GLY A 291 17.93 31.16 -7.64
N CYS A 292 17.28 31.40 -6.49
CA CYS A 292 17.14 32.74 -5.94
C CYS A 292 18.48 33.34 -5.50
N LEU A 293 19.34 32.57 -4.85
CA LEU A 293 20.69 32.99 -4.46
C LEU A 293 21.54 33.36 -5.69
N LEU A 294 21.53 32.50 -6.71
CA LEU A 294 22.28 32.75 -7.94
C LEU A 294 21.78 34.01 -8.68
N SER A 295 20.46 34.22 -8.72
CA SER A 295 19.84 35.40 -9.32
C SER A 295 20.19 36.70 -8.57
N LEU A 296 20.24 36.66 -7.24
CA LEU A 296 20.68 37.79 -6.41
C LEU A 296 22.16 38.11 -6.62
N LEU A 297 23.03 37.11 -6.64
CA LEU A 297 24.46 37.28 -6.92
C LEU A 297 24.71 37.90 -8.29
N LEU A 298 24.01 37.40 -9.32
CA LEU A 298 24.13 37.92 -10.67
C LEU A 298 23.64 39.40 -10.76
N SER A 299 22.53 39.73 -10.10
CA SER A 299 22.03 41.08 -10.02
C SER A 299 22.98 42.02 -9.28
N ALA A 300 23.59 41.57 -8.18
CA ALA A 300 24.59 42.35 -7.48
C ALA A 300 25.85 42.60 -8.32
N LEU A 301 26.33 41.55 -9.01
CA LEU A 301 27.46 41.67 -9.93
C LEU A 301 27.22 42.67 -11.05
N LEU A 302 26.07 42.60 -11.71
CA LEU A 302 25.67 43.51 -12.75
C LEU A 302 25.56 44.95 -12.21
N TYR A 303 25.00 45.15 -11.04
CA TYR A 303 24.92 46.44 -10.38
C TYR A 303 26.31 47.04 -10.14
N VAL A 304 27.26 46.26 -9.62
CA VAL A 304 28.64 46.68 -9.37
C VAL A 304 29.32 47.03 -10.71
N LEU A 305 29.19 46.22 -11.77
CA LEU A 305 29.79 46.49 -13.07
C LEU A 305 29.23 47.78 -13.71
N VAL A 306 27.92 47.98 -13.65
CA VAL A 306 27.28 49.22 -14.19
C VAL A 306 27.72 50.44 -13.40
N SER A 307 27.76 50.34 -12.04
CA SER A 307 28.20 51.44 -11.19
C SER A 307 29.68 51.79 -11.36
N GLN A 308 30.54 50.81 -11.56
CA GLN A 308 31.97 51.05 -11.91
C GLN A 308 32.12 51.72 -13.26
N ARG A 309 31.37 51.26 -14.31
CA ARG A 309 31.38 51.87 -15.61
C ARG A 309 30.91 53.33 -15.56
N GLN A 310 29.85 53.66 -14.81
CA GLN A 310 29.38 55.04 -14.65
C GLN A 310 30.39 55.93 -13.91
N ARG A 311 31.10 55.37 -12.91
CA ARG A 311 32.17 56.11 -12.21
C ARG A 311 33.35 56.41 -13.13
N ALA A 312 33.76 55.41 -13.94
CA ALA A 312 34.85 55.62 -14.90
C ALA A 312 34.53 56.65 -15.96
N VAL A 313 33.31 56.65 -16.52
CA VAL A 313 32.85 57.66 -17.52
C VAL A 313 32.82 59.07 -16.89
N ARG A 314 32.32 59.23 -15.67
CA ARG A 314 32.32 60.54 -14.97
C ARG A 314 33.73 61.07 -14.71
N LEU A 315 34.69 60.24 -14.31
CA LEU A 315 36.07 60.58 -14.10
C LEU A 315 36.76 61.05 -15.41
N VAL A 316 36.48 60.35 -16.53
CA VAL A 316 36.99 60.73 -17.85
C VAL A 316 36.43 62.06 -18.27
N GLN A 317 35.12 62.33 -18.09
CA GLN A 317 34.49 63.61 -18.42
C GLN A 317 35.02 64.74 -17.55
N GLN A 318 35.27 64.54 -16.27
CA GLN A 318 35.87 65.57 -15.40
C GLN A 318 37.31 65.88 -15.82
N ARG A 319 38.14 64.91 -16.15
CA ARG A 319 39.52 65.14 -16.61
C ARG A 319 39.59 65.80 -18.00
N THR A 320 38.71 65.44 -18.93
CA THR A 320 38.65 66.11 -20.24
C THR A 320 38.17 67.57 -20.08
N GLY A 321 37.18 67.83 -19.20
CA GLY A 321 36.76 69.20 -18.90
C GLY A 321 37.87 70.07 -18.31
N GLN A 322 38.68 69.53 -17.36
CA GLN A 322 39.82 70.22 -16.74
C GLN A 322 40.92 70.48 -17.78
N LEU A 323 41.19 69.56 -18.72
CA LEU A 323 42.15 69.75 -19.77
C LEU A 323 41.70 70.86 -20.75
N HIS A 324 40.45 70.90 -21.15
CA HIS A 324 39.90 71.97 -22.02
C HIS A 324 39.97 73.35 -21.33
N GLN A 325 39.70 73.41 -20.04
CA GLN A 325 39.81 74.66 -19.29
C GLN A 325 41.24 75.18 -19.21
N ARG A 326 42.21 74.30 -18.97
CA ARG A 326 43.65 74.65 -18.98
C ARG A 326 44.12 75.03 -20.36
N GLU A 327 43.64 74.41 -21.42
CA GLU A 327 43.97 74.80 -22.82
C GLU A 327 43.40 76.21 -23.16
N TYR A 328 42.19 76.53 -22.67
CA TYR A 328 41.61 77.86 -22.81
C TYR A 328 42.43 78.91 -22.02
N GLU A 329 42.85 78.66 -20.83
CA GLU A 329 43.69 79.52 -19.98
C GLU A 329 45.07 79.75 -20.61
N LEU A 330 45.69 78.71 -21.14
CA LEU A 330 46.94 78.83 -21.88
C LEU A 330 46.82 79.62 -23.19
N ARG A 331 45.73 79.44 -23.94
CA ARG A 331 45.49 80.23 -25.13
C ARG A 331 45.22 81.74 -24.82
N GLY A 332 44.52 81.95 -23.68
CA GLY A 332 44.28 83.36 -23.20
C GLY A 332 45.60 84.03 -22.79
N ALA A 333 46.44 83.33 -22.06
CA ALA A 333 47.75 83.84 -21.63
C ALA A 333 48.72 84.05 -22.82
N HIS A 334 48.72 83.20 -23.86
CA HIS A 334 49.47 83.40 -25.09
C HIS A 334 48.96 84.59 -25.90
N GLY A 335 47.66 84.81 -25.92
CA GLY A 335 47.02 85.97 -26.55
C GLY A 335 47.46 87.29 -25.85
N GLN A 336 47.47 87.32 -24.51
CA GLN A 336 47.95 88.45 -23.75
C GLN A 336 49.43 88.73 -23.95
N LEU A 337 50.29 87.70 -23.91
CA LEU A 337 51.69 87.82 -24.20
C LEU A 337 51.98 88.37 -25.60
N ARG A 338 51.23 87.91 -26.58
CA ARG A 338 51.34 88.41 -27.98
C ARG A 338 50.91 89.85 -28.12
N SER A 339 49.86 90.31 -27.42
CA SER A 339 49.43 91.71 -27.39
C SER A 339 50.43 92.64 -26.68
N VAL A 340 51.07 92.15 -25.56
CA VAL A 340 52.13 92.91 -24.88
C VAL A 340 53.39 93.02 -25.75
N LEU A 341 53.78 91.95 -26.44
CA LEU A 341 54.93 91.99 -27.37
C LEU A 341 54.71 92.87 -28.53
N ASN A 342 53.52 92.88 -29.13
CA ASN A 342 53.17 93.81 -30.21
C ASN A 342 53.13 95.25 -29.73
N ALA A 343 52.64 95.51 -28.50
CA ALA A 343 52.69 96.86 -27.96
C ALA A 343 54.14 97.36 -27.69
N ALA A 344 54.99 96.47 -27.19
CA ALA A 344 56.44 96.79 -26.94
C ALA A 344 57.20 97.08 -28.27
N THR A 345 56.81 96.43 -29.37
CA THR A 345 57.46 96.67 -30.73
C THR A 345 56.97 97.95 -31.33
N GLN A 346 55.79 98.49 -31.00
CA GLN A 346 55.33 99.79 -31.50
C GLN A 346 55.91 100.99 -30.76
N VAL A 347 56.53 100.84 -29.59
CA VAL A 347 57.17 101.97 -28.86
C VAL A 347 58.67 102.06 -29.22
N ALA A 348 59.22 101.15 -30.06
CA ALA A 348 60.68 101.16 -30.40
C ALA A 348 60.95 101.62 -31.89
N ILE A 349 60.01 102.38 -32.53
CA ILE A 349 60.24 103.11 -33.79
C ILE A 349 60.06 104.61 -33.51
#